data_bd2f64cc09b15fc8db64c690bb9b8c41
#
_entry.id   bd2f64cc09b15fc8db64c690bb9b8c41
#
_cell.length_a   1.000
_cell.length_b   1.000
_cell.length_c   1.000
_cell.angle_alpha   90.00
_cell.angle_beta   90.00
_cell.angle_gamma   90.00
#
_symmetry.space_group_name_H-M   'P 1'
#
loop_
_entity.id
_entity.type
_entity.pdbx_description
1 polymer ?
#
loop_
_entity_poly.entity_id
_entity_poly.type
_entity_poly.pdbx_seq_one_letter_code
_entity_poly.pdbx_strand_id
1 'polypeptide(L)'
;MLLQAKEISKTHGVRALFSKVSLRVDQGDRIGVIGPNGAGKSTLLKILAKQETPDTGEIIAPSAVSSVYIPQLDTFEDGASVMDAVIAVAPTHDANHLDQHTIAEISLSRVGFAQNQWDLPASTLSGGWRKRLSTACALSSCGNEPDLVLLDEPTNHLDLEGIAWLEDFLTLKMGGQAAYASIFVTHDRRFLSQVATRIVEISDAYPGGMLTVDGNYNEFIRRRAEFVDGQAKAAQSLANEVRKDDVWLSRGAQGRQTKQKKQIDASSQRKTELSEIRARNEAATQSGAKIEFSSTDRQTKKLIEAKGISKAFGDNKLFSNLDLALGVGDCVGLLGANGSGKTTLIKVLTGELAPDTGEIRNSDPLPRVVIFSQHREDFAPTTPLGEALCPISDRVEFRGRLMHVTSWARRFMFRDDQLTQPVSSLSGGELARVHIARIMLEAADVLVLDEPTNDLDIPTLELLEDSLTDFPGATILVTHDRTMLENLATRIVVLDGTGSQQICPSLDQAIRILNSNDSEQVESTDVPVEKTAKVRSNDGPKKLSYKDQRELDGIEDKIMAADEQVETAHSALSDPKVLANHELMTKACKVLDEAQAESARLYARWDELEAMKS
;
A
#
# COMPACT_ATOMS: atom_id res chain seq x y z
N MET A 1 -25.48 10.57 -8.08
CA MET A 1 -24.94 11.03 -6.79
C MET A 1 -25.46 10.09 -5.71
N LEU A 2 -24.56 9.39 -5.03
CA LEU A 2 -24.89 8.49 -3.92
C LEU A 2 -24.80 9.20 -2.57
N LEU A 3 -23.75 10.03 -2.40
CA LEU A 3 -23.51 10.74 -1.16
C LEU A 3 -22.82 12.07 -1.42
N GLN A 4 -23.14 13.09 -0.65
CA GLN A 4 -22.44 14.36 -0.64
C GLN A 4 -22.24 14.84 0.80
N ALA A 5 -20.99 15.02 1.20
CA ALA A 5 -20.61 15.75 2.39
C ALA A 5 -20.37 17.22 2.01
N LYS A 6 -20.93 18.17 2.78
CA LYS A 6 -20.75 19.61 2.55
C LYS A 6 -20.16 20.27 3.77
N GLU A 7 -18.98 20.85 3.62
CA GLU A 7 -18.26 21.65 4.62
C GLU A 7 -18.25 20.99 6.01
N ILE A 8 -18.08 19.66 6.06
CA ILE A 8 -18.04 18.94 7.33
C ILE A 8 -16.74 19.22 8.06
N SER A 9 -16.86 19.43 9.37
CA SER A 9 -15.71 19.61 10.28
C SER A 9 -15.87 18.70 11.48
N LYS A 10 -14.74 18.25 12.03
CA LYS A 10 -14.69 17.41 13.21
C LYS A 10 -13.50 17.73 14.08
N THR A 11 -13.74 17.77 15.39
CA THR A 11 -12.73 17.95 16.43
C THR A 11 -12.71 16.74 17.35
N HIS A 12 -11.57 16.39 17.88
CA HIS A 12 -11.46 15.40 18.95
C HIS A 12 -10.76 16.03 20.15
N GLY A 13 -11.53 16.30 21.20
CA GLY A 13 -11.08 17.10 22.32
C GLY A 13 -10.72 18.54 21.88
N VAL A 14 -9.45 18.91 22.03
CA VAL A 14 -8.95 20.25 21.62
C VAL A 14 -8.39 20.27 20.20
N ARG A 15 -8.18 19.09 19.58
CA ARG A 15 -7.55 18.96 18.26
C ARG A 15 -8.60 18.93 17.17
N ALA A 16 -8.51 19.85 16.20
CA ALA A 16 -9.22 19.75 14.95
C ALA A 16 -8.63 18.60 14.12
N LEU A 17 -9.48 17.66 13.68
CA LEU A 17 -9.08 16.58 12.78
C LEU A 17 -9.11 17.06 11.34
N PHE A 18 -10.20 17.69 10.95
CA PHE A 18 -10.35 18.33 9.64
C PHE A 18 -11.41 19.42 9.71
N SER A 19 -11.35 20.37 8.79
CA SER A 19 -12.29 21.48 8.72
C SER A 19 -12.78 21.72 7.29
N LYS A 20 -14.09 21.96 7.12
CA LYS A 20 -14.74 22.32 5.85
C LYS A 20 -14.50 21.33 4.70
N VAL A 21 -14.34 20.05 5.01
CA VAL A 21 -14.19 18.99 4.02
C VAL A 21 -15.48 18.84 3.22
N SER A 22 -15.37 18.87 1.90
CA SER A 22 -16.51 18.67 0.99
C SER A 22 -16.17 17.57 -0.01
N LEU A 23 -16.96 16.49 -0.02
CA LEU A 23 -16.74 15.32 -0.84
C LEU A 23 -18.05 14.89 -1.50
N ARG A 24 -18.01 14.60 -2.80
CA ARG A 24 -19.11 14.02 -3.55
C ARG A 24 -18.74 12.63 -4.04
N VAL A 25 -19.68 11.70 -3.93
CA VAL A 25 -19.55 10.32 -4.37
C VAL A 25 -20.63 10.02 -5.39
N ASP A 26 -20.22 9.60 -6.57
CA ASP A 26 -21.09 9.16 -7.64
C ASP A 26 -20.98 7.64 -7.85
N GLN A 27 -21.92 7.05 -8.58
CA GLN A 27 -21.90 5.61 -8.84
C GLN A 27 -20.62 5.22 -9.62
N GLY A 28 -19.99 4.16 -9.19
CA GLY A 28 -18.76 3.65 -9.78
C GLY A 28 -17.48 4.38 -9.38
N ASP A 29 -17.56 5.42 -8.53
CA ASP A 29 -16.38 6.06 -7.96
C ASP A 29 -15.60 5.07 -7.07
N ARG A 30 -14.28 5.09 -7.19
CA ARG A 30 -13.35 4.41 -6.28
C ARG A 30 -12.41 5.46 -5.72
N ILE A 31 -12.72 5.93 -4.52
CA ILE A 31 -12.04 7.07 -3.89
C ILE A 31 -11.04 6.56 -2.86
N GLY A 32 -9.74 6.75 -3.12
CA GLY A 32 -8.69 6.52 -2.15
C GLY A 32 -8.52 7.75 -1.24
N VAL A 33 -8.66 7.57 0.08
CA VAL A 33 -8.45 8.63 1.06
C VAL A 33 -7.09 8.43 1.73
N ILE A 34 -6.22 9.42 1.61
CA ILE A 34 -4.88 9.42 2.17
C ILE A 34 -4.65 10.64 3.07
N GLY A 35 -3.54 10.67 3.76
CA GLY A 35 -3.14 11.76 4.65
C GLY A 35 -2.36 11.25 5.86
N PRO A 36 -1.76 12.14 6.64
CA PRO A 36 -0.98 11.76 7.81
C PRO A 36 -1.83 11.03 8.86
N ASN A 37 -1.15 10.24 9.70
CA ASN A 37 -1.81 9.59 10.82
C ASN A 37 -2.39 10.62 11.79
N GLY A 38 -3.61 10.36 12.27
CA GLY A 38 -4.34 11.29 13.11
C GLY A 38 -4.99 12.49 12.37
N ALA A 39 -5.01 12.51 11.03
CA ALA A 39 -5.75 13.52 10.24
C ALA A 39 -7.27 13.28 10.22
N GLY A 40 -7.76 12.21 10.86
CA GLY A 40 -9.18 11.92 10.94
C GLY A 40 -9.76 11.11 9.78
N LYS A 41 -8.92 10.35 9.02
CA LYS A 41 -9.36 9.51 7.89
C LYS A 41 -10.47 8.53 8.28
N SER A 42 -10.24 7.72 9.33
CA SER A 42 -11.24 6.77 9.86
C SER A 42 -12.48 7.46 10.40
N THR A 43 -12.31 8.61 11.06
CA THR A 43 -13.43 9.44 11.54
C THR A 43 -14.26 9.96 10.36
N LEU A 44 -13.63 10.39 9.27
CA LEU A 44 -14.32 10.77 8.04
C LEU A 44 -15.16 9.60 7.51
N LEU A 45 -14.59 8.39 7.40
CA LEU A 45 -15.35 7.21 6.94
C LEU A 45 -16.53 6.90 7.85
N LYS A 46 -16.37 6.95 9.19
CA LYS A 46 -17.46 6.73 10.15
C LYS A 46 -18.56 7.77 10.01
N ILE A 47 -18.20 9.04 9.76
CA ILE A 47 -19.17 10.11 9.50
C ILE A 47 -19.93 9.85 8.20
N LEU A 48 -19.22 9.44 7.12
CA LEU A 48 -19.86 9.08 5.84
C LEU A 48 -20.75 7.83 5.97
N ALA A 49 -20.37 6.88 6.83
CA ALA A 49 -21.18 5.72 7.21
C ALA A 49 -22.35 6.05 8.14
N LYS A 50 -22.52 7.30 8.58
CA LYS A 50 -23.51 7.76 9.57
C LYS A 50 -23.38 7.09 10.95
N GLN A 51 -22.21 6.53 11.27
CA GLN A 51 -21.89 5.98 12.59
C GLN A 51 -21.44 7.06 13.57
N GLU A 52 -20.99 8.21 13.05
CA GLU A 52 -20.58 9.38 13.83
C GLU A 52 -21.14 10.66 13.21
N THR A 53 -21.42 11.68 14.02
CA THR A 53 -21.93 12.97 13.55
C THR A 53 -20.79 13.98 13.38
N PRO A 54 -20.76 14.78 12.31
CA PRO A 54 -19.85 15.91 12.20
C PRO A 54 -20.23 17.00 13.22
N ASP A 55 -19.25 17.83 13.60
CA ASP A 55 -19.51 19.00 14.47
C ASP A 55 -20.17 20.13 13.70
N THR A 56 -19.82 20.30 12.42
CA THR A 56 -20.45 21.27 11.49
C THR A 56 -20.55 20.66 10.11
N GLY A 57 -21.39 21.26 9.27
CA GLY A 57 -21.68 20.77 7.92
C GLY A 57 -22.79 19.72 7.90
N GLU A 58 -23.05 19.16 6.73
CA GLU A 58 -24.13 18.19 6.54
C GLU A 58 -23.72 17.07 5.57
N ILE A 59 -24.36 15.91 5.74
CA ILE A 59 -24.27 14.78 4.82
C ILE A 59 -25.61 14.59 4.13
N ILE A 60 -25.60 14.68 2.82
CA ILE A 60 -26.77 14.50 1.96
C ILE A 60 -26.61 13.15 1.26
N ALA A 61 -27.50 12.23 1.53
CA ALA A 61 -27.61 10.96 0.82
C ALA A 61 -29.09 10.63 0.61
N PRO A 62 -29.50 10.18 -0.59
CA PRO A 62 -30.84 9.67 -0.80
C PRO A 62 -31.15 8.53 0.17
N SER A 63 -32.40 8.43 0.64
CA SER A 63 -32.82 7.40 1.60
C SER A 63 -32.71 5.96 1.04
N ALA A 64 -32.72 5.82 -0.27
CA ALA A 64 -32.58 4.54 -0.95
C ALA A 64 -31.15 4.04 -1.06
N VAL A 65 -30.14 4.86 -0.76
CA VAL A 65 -28.72 4.47 -0.88
C VAL A 65 -28.33 3.59 0.29
N SER A 66 -27.91 2.37 -0.03
CA SER A 66 -27.37 1.39 0.91
C SER A 66 -25.85 1.54 1.02
N SER A 67 -25.34 1.74 2.24
CA SER A 67 -23.91 1.86 2.48
C SER A 67 -23.44 0.93 3.58
N VAL A 68 -22.28 0.28 3.38
CA VAL A 68 -21.66 -0.60 4.37
C VAL A 68 -20.29 -0.07 4.76
N TYR A 69 -19.93 -0.29 6.03
CA TYR A 69 -18.63 0.07 6.59
C TYR A 69 -17.87 -1.18 7.06
N ILE A 70 -16.66 -1.33 6.55
CA ILE A 70 -15.73 -2.40 6.91
C ILE A 70 -14.63 -1.79 7.77
N PRO A 71 -14.58 -2.13 9.08
CA PRO A 71 -13.61 -1.54 10.01
C PRO A 71 -12.18 -2.03 9.77
N GLN A 72 -11.21 -1.33 10.35
CA GLN A 72 -9.81 -1.72 10.33
C GLN A 72 -9.59 -3.06 11.06
N LEU A 73 -10.14 -3.20 12.27
CA LEU A 73 -10.03 -4.39 13.08
C LEU A 73 -11.25 -5.30 12.88
N ASP A 74 -10.98 -6.56 12.59
CA ASP A 74 -12.00 -7.59 12.40
C ASP A 74 -12.24 -8.28 13.75
N THR A 75 -13.39 -8.00 14.38
CA THR A 75 -13.81 -8.59 15.66
C THR A 75 -14.99 -9.52 15.44
N PHE A 76 -14.88 -10.75 15.92
CA PHE A 76 -15.93 -11.76 15.88
C PHE A 76 -16.17 -12.28 17.29
N GLU A 77 -17.39 -12.77 17.57
CA GLU A 77 -17.71 -13.39 18.85
C GLU A 77 -16.87 -14.65 19.09
N ASP A 78 -16.43 -14.84 20.33
CA ASP A 78 -15.62 -16.00 20.70
C ASP A 78 -16.40 -17.30 20.44
N GLY A 79 -15.78 -18.19 19.66
CA GLY A 79 -16.37 -19.50 19.32
C GLY A 79 -17.36 -19.48 18.16
N ALA A 80 -17.67 -18.33 17.57
CA ALA A 80 -18.55 -18.26 16.39
C ALA A 80 -17.89 -18.95 15.19
N SER A 81 -18.68 -19.72 14.43
CA SER A 81 -18.26 -20.22 13.11
C SER A 81 -18.30 -19.09 12.07
N VAL A 82 -17.69 -19.34 10.91
CA VAL A 82 -17.74 -18.42 9.75
C VAL A 82 -19.21 -18.13 9.39
N MET A 83 -20.06 -19.15 9.33
CA MET A 83 -21.47 -19.00 9.01
C MET A 83 -22.22 -18.21 10.10
N ASP A 84 -22.03 -18.55 11.38
CA ASP A 84 -22.70 -17.88 12.51
C ASP A 84 -22.39 -16.37 12.52
N ALA A 85 -21.12 -16.00 12.28
CA ALA A 85 -20.69 -14.61 12.24
C ALA A 85 -21.46 -13.80 11.18
N VAL A 86 -21.73 -14.39 10.02
CA VAL A 86 -22.45 -13.71 8.92
C VAL A 86 -23.96 -13.69 9.18
N ILE A 87 -24.55 -14.80 9.69
CA ILE A 87 -25.98 -14.86 10.06
C ILE A 87 -26.32 -13.83 11.14
N ALA A 88 -25.44 -13.64 12.12
CA ALA A 88 -25.67 -12.70 13.24
C ALA A 88 -25.96 -11.26 12.79
N VAL A 89 -25.44 -10.84 11.63
CA VAL A 89 -25.61 -9.48 11.10
C VAL A 89 -26.59 -9.41 9.92
N ALA A 90 -27.03 -10.55 9.39
CA ALA A 90 -27.97 -10.61 8.28
C ALA A 90 -29.37 -10.11 8.70
N PRO A 91 -30.08 -9.33 7.86
CA PRO A 91 -31.46 -8.97 8.12
C PRO A 91 -32.35 -10.22 8.07
N THR A 92 -33.45 -10.21 8.83
CA THR A 92 -34.40 -11.35 8.88
C THR A 92 -34.92 -11.71 7.49
N HIS A 93 -35.18 -10.71 6.65
CA HIS A 93 -35.47 -10.82 5.23
C HIS A 93 -34.86 -9.63 4.49
N ASP A 94 -34.35 -9.85 3.30
CA ASP A 94 -33.92 -8.77 2.41
C ASP A 94 -35.08 -8.25 1.52
N ALA A 95 -34.76 -7.32 0.60
CA ALA A 95 -35.72 -6.79 -0.37
C ALA A 95 -36.28 -7.87 -1.33
N ASN A 96 -35.56 -8.99 -1.51
CA ASN A 96 -35.93 -10.13 -2.35
C ASN A 96 -36.62 -11.25 -1.54
N HIS A 97 -36.95 -11.02 -0.26
CA HIS A 97 -37.55 -11.99 0.67
C HIS A 97 -36.69 -13.24 0.94
N LEU A 98 -35.37 -13.15 0.75
CA LEU A 98 -34.44 -14.20 1.14
C LEU A 98 -34.31 -14.27 2.67
N ASP A 99 -34.16 -15.46 3.20
CA ASP A 99 -33.92 -15.68 4.62
C ASP A 99 -32.45 -15.40 5.00
N GLN A 100 -32.19 -15.25 6.30
CA GLN A 100 -30.84 -14.92 6.83
C GLN A 100 -29.79 -15.93 6.38
N HIS A 101 -30.13 -17.21 6.33
CA HIS A 101 -29.19 -18.26 5.96
C HIS A 101 -28.78 -18.15 4.48
N THR A 102 -29.76 -17.98 3.59
CA THR A 102 -29.51 -17.78 2.16
C THR A 102 -28.71 -16.50 1.90
N ILE A 103 -29.00 -15.40 2.61
CA ILE A 103 -28.23 -14.17 2.51
C ILE A 103 -26.77 -14.42 2.92
N ALA A 104 -26.54 -15.16 4.03
CA ALA A 104 -25.20 -15.49 4.51
C ALA A 104 -24.42 -16.38 3.51
N GLU A 105 -25.07 -17.40 2.93
CA GLU A 105 -24.49 -18.27 1.91
C GLU A 105 -24.03 -17.49 0.67
N ILE A 106 -24.88 -16.57 0.18
CA ILE A 106 -24.55 -15.68 -0.94
C ILE A 106 -23.35 -14.80 -0.60
N SER A 107 -23.34 -14.18 0.60
CA SER A 107 -22.24 -13.33 1.05
C SER A 107 -20.92 -14.08 1.13
N LEU A 108 -20.92 -15.26 1.74
CA LEU A 108 -19.73 -16.11 1.89
C LEU A 108 -19.19 -16.58 0.54
N SER A 109 -20.08 -17.04 -0.33
CA SER A 109 -19.70 -17.47 -1.69
C SER A 109 -19.09 -16.31 -2.48
N ARG A 110 -19.63 -15.10 -2.34
CA ARG A 110 -19.17 -13.88 -3.04
C ARG A 110 -17.75 -13.46 -2.66
N VAL A 111 -17.35 -13.68 -1.41
CA VAL A 111 -16.00 -13.40 -0.93
C VAL A 111 -15.05 -14.60 -1.05
N GLY A 112 -15.54 -15.72 -1.60
CA GLY A 112 -14.71 -16.87 -1.96
C GLY A 112 -14.61 -17.98 -0.89
N PHE A 113 -15.47 -18.00 0.14
CA PHE A 113 -15.52 -19.13 1.06
C PHE A 113 -16.18 -20.35 0.41
N ALA A 114 -15.49 -21.50 0.45
CA ALA A 114 -16.05 -22.78 0.07
C ALA A 114 -16.97 -23.31 1.20
N GLN A 115 -17.97 -24.13 0.84
CA GLN A 115 -18.95 -24.67 1.81
C GLN A 115 -18.31 -25.42 2.99
N ASN A 116 -17.21 -26.15 2.74
CA ASN A 116 -16.48 -26.87 3.79
C ASN A 116 -15.75 -25.97 4.79
N GLN A 117 -15.68 -24.66 4.54
CA GLN A 117 -15.06 -23.67 5.42
C GLN A 117 -16.10 -22.95 6.32
N TRP A 118 -17.39 -23.10 6.06
CA TRP A 118 -18.44 -22.36 6.74
C TRP A 118 -18.56 -22.70 8.23
N ASP A 119 -18.25 -23.94 8.60
CA ASP A 119 -18.30 -24.43 9.99
C ASP A 119 -16.98 -24.18 10.76
N LEU A 120 -15.93 -23.63 10.10
CA LEU A 120 -14.67 -23.32 10.76
C LEU A 120 -14.84 -22.19 11.79
N PRO A 121 -14.18 -22.27 12.95
CA PRO A 121 -14.19 -21.17 13.89
C PRO A 121 -13.51 -19.93 13.28
N ALA A 122 -14.16 -18.76 13.38
CA ALA A 122 -13.62 -17.49 12.86
C ALA A 122 -12.25 -17.14 13.44
N SER A 123 -11.95 -17.59 14.68
CA SER A 123 -10.67 -17.40 15.35
C SER A 123 -9.49 -18.13 14.69
N THR A 124 -9.74 -19.19 13.93
CA THR A 124 -8.70 -19.99 13.25
C THR A 124 -8.28 -19.44 11.90
N LEU A 125 -9.01 -18.45 11.38
CA LEU A 125 -8.75 -17.85 10.09
C LEU A 125 -7.48 -16.98 10.10
N SER A 126 -6.73 -17.00 8.98
CA SER A 126 -5.65 -16.05 8.73
C SER A 126 -6.18 -14.61 8.61
N GLY A 127 -5.30 -13.61 8.69
CA GLY A 127 -5.70 -12.20 8.55
C GLY A 127 -6.48 -11.91 7.26
N GLY A 128 -6.04 -12.46 6.13
CA GLY A 128 -6.73 -12.30 4.85
C GLY A 128 -8.14 -12.92 4.85
N TRP A 129 -8.28 -14.12 5.39
CA TRP A 129 -9.58 -14.78 5.49
C TRP A 129 -10.50 -14.10 6.51
N ARG A 130 -9.96 -13.53 7.60
CA ARG A 130 -10.75 -12.68 8.53
C ARG A 130 -11.28 -11.44 7.83
N LYS A 131 -10.48 -10.76 6.99
CA LYS A 131 -10.94 -9.60 6.22
C LYS A 131 -12.01 -9.99 5.20
N ARG A 132 -11.89 -11.14 4.53
CA ARG A 132 -12.95 -11.69 3.66
C ARG A 132 -14.24 -11.94 4.46
N LEU A 133 -14.14 -12.51 5.68
CA LEU A 133 -15.29 -12.73 6.55
C LEU A 133 -15.93 -11.40 7.00
N SER A 134 -15.14 -10.42 7.41
CA SER A 134 -15.63 -9.08 7.75
C SER A 134 -16.36 -8.42 6.57
N THR A 135 -15.85 -8.61 5.37
CA THR A 135 -16.50 -8.15 4.14
C THR A 135 -17.82 -8.88 3.88
N ALA A 136 -17.87 -10.22 4.09
CA ALA A 136 -19.11 -10.98 3.99
C ALA A 136 -20.16 -10.51 4.99
N CYS A 137 -19.76 -10.26 6.25
CA CYS A 137 -20.64 -9.69 7.28
C CYS A 137 -21.20 -8.32 6.86
N ALA A 138 -20.35 -7.44 6.32
CA ALA A 138 -20.77 -6.14 5.85
C ALA A 138 -21.76 -6.24 4.67
N LEU A 139 -21.49 -7.09 3.69
CA LEU A 139 -22.39 -7.35 2.56
C LEU A 139 -23.73 -7.93 3.04
N SER A 140 -23.68 -8.93 3.91
CA SER A 140 -24.87 -9.57 4.47
C SER A 140 -25.78 -8.59 5.17
N SER A 141 -25.21 -7.63 5.93
CA SER A 141 -25.99 -6.65 6.70
C SER A 141 -26.90 -5.75 5.85
N CYS A 142 -26.67 -5.65 4.54
CA CYS A 142 -27.47 -4.86 3.59
C CYS A 142 -28.18 -5.70 2.52
N GLY A 143 -28.29 -7.03 2.70
CA GLY A 143 -28.91 -7.91 1.73
C GLY A 143 -28.09 -8.12 0.46
N ASN A 144 -26.77 -8.03 0.55
CA ASN A 144 -25.79 -8.30 -0.52
C ASN A 144 -25.70 -7.28 -1.66
N GLU A 145 -26.42 -6.17 -1.63
CA GLU A 145 -26.42 -5.17 -2.69
C GLU A 145 -26.11 -3.75 -2.16
N PRO A 146 -24.88 -3.47 -1.70
CA PRO A 146 -24.53 -2.11 -1.32
C PRO A 146 -24.34 -1.22 -2.55
N ASP A 147 -24.79 0.03 -2.47
CA ASP A 147 -24.44 1.07 -3.44
C ASP A 147 -23.06 1.67 -3.15
N LEU A 148 -22.66 1.69 -1.87
CA LEU A 148 -21.41 2.28 -1.39
C LEU A 148 -20.73 1.39 -0.35
N VAL A 149 -19.46 1.07 -0.58
CA VAL A 149 -18.61 0.33 0.36
C VAL A 149 -17.55 1.26 0.92
N LEU A 150 -17.47 1.36 2.25
CA LEU A 150 -16.52 2.17 2.99
C LEU A 150 -15.54 1.24 3.71
N LEU A 151 -14.23 1.34 3.40
CA LEU A 151 -13.20 0.44 3.94
C LEU A 151 -12.12 1.23 4.68
N ASP A 152 -11.87 0.85 5.91
CA ASP A 152 -10.85 1.48 6.76
C ASP A 152 -9.63 0.58 6.85
N GLU A 153 -8.51 1.01 6.24
CA GLU A 153 -7.23 0.30 6.17
C GLU A 153 -7.38 -1.19 5.76
N PRO A 154 -8.09 -1.51 4.66
CA PRO A 154 -8.41 -2.89 4.33
C PRO A 154 -7.21 -3.73 3.88
N THR A 155 -6.09 -3.09 3.52
CA THR A 155 -4.86 -3.75 3.08
C THR A 155 -3.95 -4.17 4.22
N ASN A 156 -4.16 -3.66 5.45
CA ASN A 156 -3.34 -3.98 6.60
C ASN A 156 -3.44 -5.46 6.96
N HIS A 157 -2.30 -6.07 7.25
CA HIS A 157 -2.17 -7.49 7.61
C HIS A 157 -2.60 -8.50 6.53
N LEU A 158 -2.88 -8.02 5.29
CA LEU A 158 -3.11 -8.90 4.15
C LEU A 158 -1.78 -9.31 3.54
N ASP A 159 -1.72 -10.58 3.13
CA ASP A 159 -0.67 -11.05 2.22
C ASP A 159 -1.01 -10.68 0.76
N LEU A 160 -0.10 -10.99 -0.15
CA LEU A 160 -0.26 -10.60 -1.56
C LEU A 160 -1.52 -11.19 -2.20
N GLU A 161 -1.92 -12.41 -1.83
CA GLU A 161 -3.17 -13.03 -2.30
C GLU A 161 -4.41 -12.28 -1.79
N GLY A 162 -4.41 -11.92 -0.50
CA GLY A 162 -5.48 -11.12 0.10
C GLY A 162 -5.62 -9.73 -0.55
N ILE A 163 -4.49 -9.08 -0.89
CA ILE A 163 -4.49 -7.79 -1.60
C ILE A 163 -5.04 -7.96 -3.02
N ALA A 164 -4.59 -8.98 -3.77
CA ALA A 164 -5.09 -9.25 -5.11
C ALA A 164 -6.60 -9.52 -5.13
N TRP A 165 -7.08 -10.34 -4.19
CA TRP A 165 -8.52 -10.55 -4.01
C TRP A 165 -9.29 -9.23 -3.76
N LEU A 166 -8.74 -8.35 -2.91
CA LEU A 166 -9.39 -7.07 -2.59
C LEU A 166 -9.40 -6.13 -3.80
N GLU A 167 -8.33 -6.12 -4.62
CA GLU A 167 -8.28 -5.41 -5.89
C GLU A 167 -9.38 -5.87 -6.83
N ASP A 168 -9.54 -7.18 -7.01
CA ASP A 168 -10.58 -7.79 -7.84
C ASP A 168 -11.97 -7.47 -7.29
N PHE A 169 -12.17 -7.59 -5.99
CA PHE A 169 -13.44 -7.29 -5.32
C PHE A 169 -13.88 -5.84 -5.57
N LEU A 170 -12.98 -4.86 -5.44
CA LEU A 170 -13.32 -3.44 -5.64
C LEU A 170 -13.41 -3.03 -7.12
N THR A 171 -12.80 -3.79 -8.02
CA THR A 171 -12.87 -3.52 -9.46
C THR A 171 -13.95 -4.31 -10.19
N LEU A 172 -14.69 -5.15 -9.46
CA LEU A 172 -15.76 -5.98 -10.00
C LEU A 172 -16.75 -5.16 -10.84
N LYS A 173 -17.08 -5.67 -12.02
CA LYS A 173 -18.05 -5.04 -12.93
C LYS A 173 -19.27 -5.94 -13.11
N MET A 174 -20.44 -5.37 -12.92
CA MET A 174 -21.71 -6.01 -13.24
C MET A 174 -22.36 -5.28 -14.41
N GLY A 175 -22.63 -6.00 -15.50
CA GLY A 175 -23.22 -5.39 -16.70
C GLY A 175 -22.36 -4.30 -17.36
N GLY A 176 -21.03 -4.33 -17.19
CA GLY A 176 -20.07 -3.37 -17.75
C GLY A 176 -19.86 -2.10 -16.92
N GLN A 177 -20.57 -1.94 -15.81
CA GLN A 177 -20.39 -0.86 -14.83
C GLN A 177 -19.80 -1.41 -13.52
N ALA A 178 -19.17 -0.55 -12.69
CA ALA A 178 -18.74 -0.94 -11.36
C ALA A 178 -19.94 -1.41 -10.54
N ALA A 179 -19.79 -2.52 -9.81
CA ALA A 179 -20.87 -3.13 -9.04
C ALA A 179 -21.39 -2.17 -7.93
N TYR A 180 -20.48 -1.39 -7.35
CA TYR A 180 -20.74 -0.39 -6.30
C TYR A 180 -19.69 0.72 -6.35
N ALA A 181 -19.98 1.84 -5.67
CA ALA A 181 -18.95 2.84 -5.39
C ALA A 181 -18.17 2.43 -4.14
N SER A 182 -16.93 2.86 -4.03
CA SER A 182 -16.12 2.60 -2.84
C SER A 182 -15.33 3.82 -2.39
N ILE A 183 -15.17 3.95 -1.06
CA ILE A 183 -14.23 4.87 -0.44
C ILE A 183 -13.35 4.04 0.49
N PHE A 184 -12.04 4.12 0.32
CA PHE A 184 -11.12 3.34 1.13
C PHE A 184 -9.95 4.19 1.61
N VAL A 185 -9.57 3.98 2.87
CA VAL A 185 -8.35 4.51 3.46
C VAL A 185 -7.28 3.44 3.32
N THR A 186 -6.13 3.76 2.75
CA THR A 186 -5.00 2.85 2.69
C THR A 186 -3.68 3.59 2.52
N HIS A 187 -2.60 2.95 2.92
CA HIS A 187 -1.24 3.40 2.72
C HIS A 187 -0.50 2.60 1.63
N ASP A 188 -1.14 1.59 1.02
CA ASP A 188 -0.60 0.85 -0.11
C ASP A 188 -0.69 1.68 -1.41
N ARG A 189 0.46 2.19 -1.84
CA ARG A 189 0.59 3.06 -3.03
C ARG A 189 0.25 2.33 -4.32
N ARG A 190 0.58 1.03 -4.42
CA ARG A 190 0.28 0.22 -5.60
C ARG A 190 -1.21 -0.07 -5.69
N PHE A 191 -1.84 -0.40 -4.57
CA PHE A 191 -3.29 -0.56 -4.48
C PHE A 191 -4.04 0.72 -4.90
N LEU A 192 -3.59 1.89 -4.39
CA LEU A 192 -4.13 3.19 -4.82
C LEU A 192 -3.97 3.42 -6.33
N SER A 193 -2.83 3.04 -6.91
CA SER A 193 -2.58 3.21 -8.34
C SER A 193 -3.44 2.30 -9.22
N GLN A 194 -3.78 1.11 -8.75
CA GLN A 194 -4.54 0.11 -9.51
C GLN A 194 -6.06 0.28 -9.35
N VAL A 195 -6.53 0.59 -8.14
CA VAL A 195 -7.95 0.58 -7.80
C VAL A 195 -8.58 1.97 -7.88
N ALA A 196 -7.90 3.02 -7.41
CA ALA A 196 -8.50 4.34 -7.29
C ALA A 196 -8.78 5.01 -8.64
N THR A 197 -9.96 5.62 -8.74
CA THR A 197 -10.34 6.54 -9.84
C THR A 197 -10.20 8.00 -9.44
N ARG A 198 -10.13 8.25 -8.13
CA ARG A 198 -9.96 9.57 -7.52
C ARG A 198 -9.20 9.42 -6.20
N ILE A 199 -8.28 10.34 -5.92
CA ILE A 199 -7.54 10.41 -4.66
C ILE A 199 -7.93 11.68 -3.91
N VAL A 200 -8.12 11.52 -2.61
CA VAL A 200 -8.43 12.61 -1.67
C VAL A 200 -7.37 12.60 -0.57
N GLU A 201 -6.57 13.66 -0.47
CA GLU A 201 -5.64 13.84 0.65
C GLU A 201 -6.20 14.81 1.66
N ILE A 202 -6.28 14.38 2.92
CA ILE A 202 -6.67 15.23 4.06
C ILE A 202 -5.39 15.75 4.71
N SER A 203 -5.17 17.07 4.68
CA SER A 203 -3.98 17.67 5.26
C SER A 203 -4.16 19.18 5.46
N ASP A 204 -3.57 19.70 6.53
CA ASP A 204 -3.48 21.15 6.79
C ASP A 204 -2.63 21.90 5.75
N ALA A 205 -1.95 21.19 4.86
CA ALA A 205 -1.21 21.76 3.74
C ALA A 205 -2.10 22.43 2.68
N TYR A 206 -3.40 22.13 2.69
CA TYR A 206 -4.34 22.57 1.65
C TYR A 206 -5.34 23.60 2.15
N PRO A 207 -5.71 24.59 1.31
CA PRO A 207 -6.85 25.45 1.58
C PRO A 207 -8.13 24.59 1.73
N GLY A 208 -8.81 24.68 2.87
CA GLY A 208 -9.99 23.86 3.14
C GLY A 208 -9.68 22.43 3.60
N GLY A 209 -8.41 22.15 3.98
CA GLY A 209 -8.02 20.89 4.64
C GLY A 209 -7.98 19.65 3.73
N MET A 210 -8.15 19.81 2.41
CA MET A 210 -8.28 18.68 1.49
C MET A 210 -7.79 19.02 0.08
N LEU A 211 -7.10 18.07 -0.56
CA LEU A 211 -6.82 18.08 -2.00
C LEU A 211 -7.52 16.88 -2.66
N THR A 212 -8.28 17.14 -3.72
CA THR A 212 -8.93 16.10 -4.52
C THR A 212 -8.36 16.10 -5.92
N VAL A 213 -7.97 14.93 -6.41
CA VAL A 213 -7.44 14.73 -7.77
C VAL A 213 -8.17 13.56 -8.43
N ASP A 214 -8.76 13.79 -9.58
CA ASP A 214 -9.30 12.73 -10.43
C ASP A 214 -8.13 12.01 -11.12
N GLY A 215 -8.13 10.69 -11.04
CA GLY A 215 -7.08 9.82 -11.53
C GLY A 215 -6.52 8.88 -10.44
N ASN A 216 -5.49 8.13 -10.80
CA ASN A 216 -4.81 7.20 -9.91
C ASN A 216 -3.74 7.90 -9.04
N TYR A 217 -3.03 7.12 -8.22
CA TYR A 217 -2.02 7.65 -7.31
C TYR A 217 -0.85 8.35 -8.03
N ASN A 218 -0.44 7.90 -9.21
CA ASN A 218 0.64 8.54 -9.98
C ASN A 218 0.25 9.94 -10.46
N GLU A 219 -0.98 10.10 -10.95
CA GLU A 219 -1.52 11.41 -11.34
C GLU A 219 -1.66 12.33 -10.11
N PHE A 220 -2.08 11.76 -8.96
CA PHE A 220 -2.16 12.50 -7.71
C PHE A 220 -0.79 13.05 -7.30
N ILE A 221 0.29 12.26 -7.31
CA ILE A 221 1.65 12.71 -6.96
C ILE A 221 2.08 13.86 -7.87
N ARG A 222 1.84 13.76 -9.17
CA ARG A 222 2.15 14.82 -10.12
C ARG A 222 1.41 16.12 -9.80
N ARG A 223 0.10 16.04 -9.58
CA ARG A 223 -0.75 17.20 -9.26
C ARG A 223 -0.41 17.82 -7.91
N ARG A 224 -0.13 16.97 -6.92
CA ARG A 224 0.33 17.42 -5.60
C ARG A 224 1.63 18.24 -5.70
N ALA A 225 2.60 17.75 -6.45
CA ALA A 225 3.86 18.46 -6.67
C ALA A 225 3.65 19.81 -7.37
N GLU A 226 2.82 19.87 -8.41
CA GLU A 226 2.45 21.12 -9.09
C GLU A 226 1.77 22.12 -8.13
N PHE A 227 0.88 21.62 -7.27
CA PHE A 227 0.16 22.43 -6.30
C PHE A 227 1.10 23.03 -5.24
N VAL A 228 1.98 22.21 -4.66
CA VAL A 228 2.96 22.63 -3.64
C VAL A 228 3.94 23.65 -4.23
N ASP A 229 4.46 23.44 -5.43
CA ASP A 229 5.31 24.40 -6.14
C ASP A 229 4.59 25.72 -6.41
N GLY A 230 3.32 25.65 -6.83
CA GLY A 230 2.46 26.83 -6.99
C GLY A 230 2.28 27.63 -5.71
N GLN A 231 2.02 26.96 -4.58
CA GLN A 231 1.92 27.61 -3.26
C GLN A 231 3.24 28.25 -2.84
N ALA A 232 4.38 27.58 -3.06
CA ALA A 232 5.69 28.14 -2.73
C ALA A 232 5.98 29.42 -3.53
N LYS A 233 5.67 29.42 -4.83
CA LYS A 233 5.79 30.61 -5.68
C LYS A 233 4.87 31.76 -5.24
N ALA A 234 3.63 31.44 -4.88
CA ALA A 234 2.67 32.41 -4.35
C ALA A 234 3.16 33.03 -3.04
N ALA A 235 3.67 32.22 -2.11
CA ALA A 235 4.27 32.69 -0.86
C ALA A 235 5.44 33.63 -1.12
N GLN A 236 6.33 33.30 -2.06
CA GLN A 236 7.48 34.13 -2.43
C GLN A 236 7.04 35.47 -3.03
N SER A 237 6.04 35.47 -3.91
CA SER A 237 5.47 36.69 -4.50
C SER A 237 4.87 37.60 -3.41
N LEU A 238 4.02 37.03 -2.56
CA LEU A 238 3.36 37.75 -1.48
C LEU A 238 4.38 38.28 -0.44
N ALA A 239 5.44 37.51 -0.14
CA ALA A 239 6.51 37.96 0.73
C ALA A 239 7.25 39.20 0.17
N ASN A 240 7.44 39.27 -1.14
CA ASN A 240 8.03 40.44 -1.80
C ASN A 240 7.12 41.67 -1.72
N GLU A 241 5.79 41.49 -1.82
CA GLU A 241 4.81 42.57 -1.65
C GLU A 241 4.80 43.09 -0.20
N VAL A 242 4.73 42.16 0.77
CA VAL A 242 4.79 42.51 2.19
C VAL A 242 6.08 43.28 2.51
N ARG A 243 7.23 42.88 1.94
CA ARG A 243 8.49 43.61 2.12
C ARG A 243 8.42 45.03 1.56
N LYS A 244 7.77 45.25 0.42
CA LYS A 244 7.53 46.58 -0.16
C LYS A 244 6.62 47.42 0.75
N ASP A 245 5.58 46.84 1.31
CA ASP A 245 4.69 47.48 2.25
C ASP A 245 5.42 47.89 3.54
N ASP A 246 6.28 47.01 4.07
CA ASP A 246 7.07 47.31 5.28
C ASP A 246 8.06 48.48 5.04
N VAL A 247 8.71 48.53 3.87
CA VAL A 247 9.57 49.66 3.49
C VAL A 247 8.74 50.92 3.32
N TRP A 248 7.53 50.86 2.77
CA TRP A 248 6.65 52.02 2.64
C TRP A 248 6.16 52.52 4.02
N LEU A 249 5.77 51.61 4.91
CA LEU A 249 5.35 51.93 6.27
C LEU A 249 6.48 52.55 7.09
N SER A 250 7.73 52.08 6.95
CA SER A 250 8.89 52.58 7.67
C SER A 250 9.29 54.00 7.27
N ARG A 251 8.98 54.43 6.05
CA ARG A 251 9.29 55.79 5.55
C ARG A 251 8.29 56.87 6.00
N GLY A 252 7.28 56.49 6.78
CA GLY A 252 6.22 57.40 7.20
C GLY A 252 5.23 57.69 6.07
N ALA A 253 4.05 57.13 6.16
CA ALA A 253 3.05 57.22 5.11
C ALA A 253 2.57 58.67 4.94
N GLN A 254 2.91 59.31 3.83
CA GLN A 254 2.42 60.65 3.45
C GLN A 254 1.12 60.51 2.66
N GLY A 255 0.00 61.00 3.16
CA GLY A 255 -1.29 60.93 2.45
C GLY A 255 -2.50 61.28 3.31
N ARG A 256 -3.70 61.41 2.68
CA ARG A 256 -4.97 61.60 3.41
C ARG A 256 -5.25 60.39 4.33
N GLN A 257 -5.64 60.62 5.58
CA GLN A 257 -5.83 59.61 6.64
C GLN A 257 -6.66 58.37 6.20
N THR A 258 -7.70 58.59 5.40
CA THR A 258 -8.60 57.49 4.91
C THR A 258 -7.89 56.55 3.92
N LYS A 259 -7.00 57.08 3.05
CA LYS A 259 -6.26 56.25 2.07
C LYS A 259 -5.15 55.48 2.77
N GLN A 260 -4.55 56.09 3.78
CA GLN A 260 -3.51 55.51 4.64
C GLN A 260 -4.08 54.31 5.43
N LYS A 261 -5.28 54.45 6.05
CA LYS A 261 -5.92 53.37 6.79
C LYS A 261 -6.22 52.17 5.90
N LYS A 262 -6.80 52.36 4.69
CA LYS A 262 -7.05 51.28 3.73
C LYS A 262 -5.78 50.51 3.33
N GLN A 263 -4.66 51.22 3.20
CA GLN A 263 -3.39 50.62 2.79
C GLN A 263 -2.73 49.84 3.96
N ILE A 264 -2.87 50.34 5.20
CA ILE A 264 -2.45 49.63 6.41
C ILE A 264 -3.27 48.34 6.59
N ASP A 265 -4.61 48.44 6.42
CA ASP A 265 -5.49 47.27 6.53
C ASP A 265 -5.15 46.22 5.46
N ALA A 266 -4.92 46.65 4.20
CA ALA A 266 -4.48 45.77 3.12
C ALA A 266 -3.12 45.10 3.38
N SER A 267 -2.15 45.86 3.95
CA SER A 267 -0.85 45.31 4.35
C SER A 267 -1.00 44.27 5.48
N SER A 268 -1.86 44.56 6.47
CA SER A 268 -2.18 43.61 7.54
C SER A 268 -2.80 42.34 7.01
N GLN A 269 -3.76 42.42 6.08
CA GLN A 269 -4.38 41.25 5.43
C GLN A 269 -3.34 40.42 4.68
N ARG A 270 -2.45 41.06 3.87
CA ARG A 270 -1.37 40.33 3.17
C ARG A 270 -0.41 39.62 4.13
N LYS A 271 -0.10 40.23 5.28
CA LYS A 271 0.74 39.58 6.32
C LYS A 271 0.06 38.35 6.91
N THR A 272 -1.23 38.44 7.20
CA THR A 272 -2.02 37.29 7.68
C THR A 272 -2.06 36.18 6.61
N GLU A 273 -2.38 36.52 5.37
CA GLU A 273 -2.39 35.59 4.25
C GLU A 273 -1.02 34.92 4.03
N LEU A 274 0.08 35.71 4.09
CA LEU A 274 1.44 35.18 3.99
C LEU A 274 1.75 34.19 5.13
N SER A 275 1.31 34.49 6.36
CA SER A 275 1.51 33.60 7.50
C SER A 275 0.74 32.29 7.33
N GLU A 276 -0.48 32.34 6.80
CA GLU A 276 -1.30 31.15 6.51
C GLU A 276 -0.69 30.29 5.40
N ILE A 277 -0.23 30.92 4.28
CA ILE A 277 0.41 30.18 3.20
C ILE A 277 1.73 29.57 3.68
N ARG A 278 2.50 30.25 4.52
CA ARG A 278 3.73 29.69 5.10
C ARG A 278 3.45 28.51 6.00
N ALA A 279 2.45 28.60 6.88
CA ALA A 279 2.04 27.48 7.72
C ALA A 279 1.62 26.26 6.88
N ARG A 280 0.87 26.48 5.79
CA ARG A 280 0.51 25.42 4.83
C ARG A 280 1.74 24.83 4.11
N ASN A 281 2.67 25.66 3.69
CA ASN A 281 3.92 25.20 3.06
C ASN A 281 4.79 24.40 4.05
N GLU A 282 4.85 24.83 5.30
CA GLU A 282 5.52 24.08 6.37
C GLU A 282 4.85 22.71 6.58
N ALA A 283 3.52 22.66 6.61
CA ALA A 283 2.79 21.40 6.69
C ALA A 283 3.00 20.51 5.45
N ALA A 284 3.08 21.11 4.25
CA ALA A 284 3.36 20.38 3.01
C ALA A 284 4.80 19.84 2.93
N THR A 285 5.76 20.56 3.53
CA THR A 285 7.19 20.21 3.57
C THR A 285 7.60 19.42 4.82
N GLN A 286 6.68 19.11 5.70
CA GLN A 286 6.91 18.21 6.83
C GLN A 286 7.10 16.73 6.40
N SER A 287 7.63 16.46 5.21
CA SER A 287 8.43 15.28 4.99
C SER A 287 9.65 15.41 5.90
N GLY A 288 9.80 14.48 6.83
CA GLY A 288 10.80 14.53 7.89
C GLY A 288 12.19 14.85 7.34
N ALA A 289 13.03 15.47 8.17
CA ALA A 289 14.43 15.65 7.81
C ALA A 289 15.00 14.28 7.42
N LYS A 290 15.81 14.24 6.33
CA LYS A 290 16.47 13.03 5.85
C LYS A 290 16.96 12.17 7.02
N ILE A 291 16.41 10.99 7.14
CA ILE A 291 16.76 10.03 8.18
C ILE A 291 17.94 9.21 7.65
N GLU A 292 18.95 8.95 8.44
CA GLU A 292 20.11 8.18 8.05
C GLU A 292 20.42 7.15 9.12
N PHE A 293 20.36 5.86 8.81
CA PHE A 293 20.75 4.80 9.75
C PHE A 293 22.26 4.85 10.07
N SER A 294 22.63 4.52 11.30
CA SER A 294 24.02 4.40 11.71
C SER A 294 24.55 3.02 11.38
N SER A 295 25.74 2.95 10.78
CA SER A 295 26.44 1.69 10.57
C SER A 295 27.75 1.66 11.35
N THR A 296 28.37 0.49 11.43
CA THR A 296 29.70 0.33 12.01
C THR A 296 30.83 0.67 11.02
N ASP A 297 30.51 1.17 9.81
CA ASP A 297 31.42 1.49 8.71
C ASP A 297 32.32 0.30 8.26
N ARG A 298 31.77 -0.89 8.34
CA ARG A 298 32.46 -2.14 8.05
C ARG A 298 32.62 -2.35 6.53
N GLN A 299 33.81 -2.79 6.11
CA GLN A 299 34.10 -3.06 4.70
C GLN A 299 34.10 -4.55 4.34
N THR A 300 33.64 -5.41 5.25
CA THR A 300 33.62 -6.88 5.03
C THR A 300 32.56 -7.24 3.99
N LYS A 301 32.95 -7.85 2.88
CA LYS A 301 32.07 -8.16 1.73
C LYS A 301 30.92 -9.11 2.05
N LYS A 302 31.10 -10.04 3.01
CA LYS A 302 30.08 -10.99 3.45
C LYS A 302 29.92 -10.88 4.96
N LEU A 303 28.72 -10.53 5.40
CA LEU A 303 28.35 -10.41 6.82
C LEU A 303 27.81 -11.74 7.37
N ILE A 304 26.88 -12.36 6.63
CA ILE A 304 26.27 -13.65 6.96
C ILE A 304 26.26 -14.52 5.69
N GLU A 305 26.69 -15.76 5.79
CA GLU A 305 26.64 -16.75 4.71
C GLU A 305 25.97 -18.02 5.23
N ALA A 306 24.77 -18.30 4.73
CA ALA A 306 24.02 -19.53 4.99
C ALA A 306 24.22 -20.50 3.83
N LYS A 307 24.57 -21.77 4.10
CA LYS A 307 24.80 -22.81 3.11
C LYS A 307 23.98 -24.05 3.42
N GLY A 308 23.12 -24.44 2.49
CA GLY A 308 22.29 -25.63 2.54
C GLY A 308 21.40 -25.70 3.78
N ILE A 309 20.98 -24.55 4.30
CA ILE A 309 20.18 -24.51 5.52
C ILE A 309 18.77 -25.04 5.29
N SER A 310 18.29 -25.84 6.26
CA SER A 310 16.91 -26.35 6.24
C SER A 310 16.31 -26.23 7.63
N LYS A 311 14.99 -26.05 7.69
CA LYS A 311 14.22 -26.01 8.93
C LYS A 311 12.83 -26.59 8.77
N ALA A 312 12.43 -27.43 9.73
CA ALA A 312 11.10 -28.01 9.84
C ALA A 312 10.60 -27.96 11.29
N PHE A 313 9.30 -27.98 11.48
CA PHE A 313 8.64 -28.19 12.77
C PHE A 313 7.68 -29.37 12.65
N GLY A 314 8.04 -30.51 13.23
CA GLY A 314 7.33 -31.78 13.02
C GLY A 314 7.36 -32.18 11.54
N ASP A 315 6.21 -32.41 10.95
CA ASP A 315 6.08 -32.78 9.53
C ASP A 315 6.07 -31.55 8.59
N ASN A 316 5.95 -30.35 9.15
CA ASN A 316 5.89 -29.12 8.35
C ASN A 316 7.30 -28.61 8.03
N LYS A 317 7.73 -28.74 6.78
CA LYS A 317 8.97 -28.20 6.25
C LYS A 317 8.76 -26.75 5.84
N LEU A 318 9.56 -25.85 6.42
CA LEU A 318 9.47 -24.41 6.11
C LEU A 318 10.37 -24.02 4.92
N PHE A 319 11.61 -24.52 4.91
CA PHE A 319 12.56 -24.36 3.80
C PHE A 319 13.60 -25.48 3.84
N SER A 320 14.18 -25.80 2.70
CA SER A 320 15.14 -26.90 2.56
C SER A 320 16.25 -26.53 1.57
N ASN A 321 17.51 -26.79 1.98
CA ASN A 321 18.71 -26.55 1.18
C ASN A 321 18.83 -25.11 0.65
N LEU A 322 18.55 -24.11 1.49
CA LEU A 322 18.65 -22.69 1.12
C LEU A 322 20.10 -22.22 1.22
N ASP A 323 20.61 -21.63 0.13
CA ASP A 323 21.87 -20.90 0.08
C ASP A 323 21.58 -19.39 0.01
N LEU A 324 22.09 -18.64 0.99
CA LEU A 324 21.90 -17.18 1.04
C LEU A 324 23.16 -16.51 1.60
N ALA A 325 23.65 -15.50 0.95
CA ALA A 325 24.73 -14.67 1.46
C ALA A 325 24.26 -13.21 1.58
N LEU A 326 24.56 -12.57 2.69
CA LEU A 326 24.27 -11.16 2.96
C LEU A 326 25.59 -10.38 3.00
N GLY A 327 25.72 -9.40 2.16
CA GLY A 327 26.86 -8.48 2.10
C GLY A 327 26.46 -7.03 2.36
N VAL A 328 27.45 -6.17 2.52
CA VAL A 328 27.25 -4.73 2.67
C VAL A 328 26.56 -4.17 1.42
N GLY A 329 25.50 -3.40 1.61
CA GLY A 329 24.66 -2.84 0.54
C GLY A 329 23.60 -3.80 -0.04
N ASP A 330 23.53 -5.05 0.46
CA ASP A 330 22.47 -5.98 0.05
C ASP A 330 21.15 -5.65 0.78
N CYS A 331 20.05 -5.64 0.05
CA CYS A 331 18.71 -5.66 0.60
C CYS A 331 18.00 -6.93 0.12
N VAL A 332 17.71 -7.85 1.04
CA VAL A 332 17.02 -9.10 0.73
C VAL A 332 15.56 -9.02 1.19
N GLY A 333 14.65 -9.00 0.21
CA GLY A 333 13.21 -9.11 0.47
C GLY A 333 12.81 -10.56 0.79
N LEU A 334 11.97 -10.79 1.80
CA LEU A 334 11.37 -12.08 2.09
C LEU A 334 9.88 -12.04 1.78
N LEU A 335 9.42 -12.88 0.87
CA LEU A 335 8.02 -13.01 0.46
C LEU A 335 7.48 -14.41 0.74
N GLY A 336 6.18 -14.51 0.94
CA GLY A 336 5.44 -15.74 1.14
C GLY A 336 4.17 -15.50 1.95
N ALA A 337 3.24 -16.45 1.91
CA ALA A 337 2.01 -16.43 2.69
C ALA A 337 2.28 -16.31 4.20
N ASN A 338 1.27 -15.95 4.97
CA ASN A 338 1.37 -15.95 6.41
C ASN A 338 1.59 -17.40 6.92
N GLY A 339 2.61 -17.58 7.78
CA GLY A 339 3.01 -18.91 8.25
C GLY A 339 4.02 -19.66 7.36
N SER A 340 4.45 -19.12 6.22
CA SER A 340 5.43 -19.75 5.32
C SER A 340 6.85 -19.89 5.88
N GLY A 341 7.12 -19.34 7.07
CA GLY A 341 8.42 -19.47 7.75
C GLY A 341 9.34 -18.26 7.65
N LYS A 342 8.86 -17.09 7.21
CA LYS A 342 9.64 -15.84 7.09
C LYS A 342 10.35 -15.48 8.41
N THR A 343 9.60 -15.37 9.49
CA THR A 343 10.15 -15.05 10.83
C THR A 343 11.10 -16.17 11.35
N THR A 344 10.84 -17.44 11.01
CA THR A 344 11.73 -18.53 11.33
C THR A 344 13.05 -18.42 10.58
N LEU A 345 13.03 -18.07 9.30
CA LEU A 345 14.24 -17.85 8.50
C LEU A 345 15.08 -16.70 9.09
N ILE A 346 14.44 -15.59 9.49
CA ILE A 346 15.12 -14.50 10.21
C ILE A 346 15.84 -15.04 11.45
N LYS A 347 15.13 -15.74 12.34
CA LYS A 347 15.71 -16.29 13.57
C LYS A 347 16.87 -17.26 13.31
N VAL A 348 16.82 -18.00 12.21
CA VAL A 348 17.92 -18.88 11.81
C VAL A 348 19.11 -18.04 11.31
N LEU A 349 18.91 -17.04 10.46
CA LEU A 349 19.97 -16.17 9.94
C LEU A 349 20.63 -15.31 11.02
N THR A 350 19.86 -14.87 12.03
CA THR A 350 20.37 -14.07 13.17
C THR A 350 21.05 -14.94 14.26
N GLY A 351 20.93 -16.26 14.15
CA GLY A 351 21.53 -17.21 15.10
C GLY A 351 20.70 -17.44 16.37
N GLU A 352 19.48 -16.91 16.45
CA GLU A 352 18.54 -17.17 17.55
C GLU A 352 18.01 -18.62 17.52
N LEU A 353 17.95 -19.22 16.34
CA LEU A 353 17.50 -20.59 16.13
C LEU A 353 18.51 -21.35 15.26
N ALA A 354 18.89 -22.55 15.69
CA ALA A 354 19.78 -23.39 14.89
C ALA A 354 19.02 -24.01 13.69
N PRO A 355 19.63 -24.07 12.49
CA PRO A 355 19.08 -24.85 11.38
C PRO A 355 19.13 -26.34 11.70
N ASP A 356 18.26 -27.14 11.07
CA ASP A 356 18.26 -28.61 11.24
C ASP A 356 19.38 -29.25 10.39
N THR A 357 19.68 -28.67 9.23
CA THR A 357 20.80 -29.03 8.37
C THR A 357 21.45 -27.79 7.79
N GLY A 358 22.68 -27.93 7.29
CA GLY A 358 23.46 -26.83 6.74
C GLY A 358 24.24 -26.06 7.81
N GLU A 359 24.88 -24.97 7.40
CA GLU A 359 25.69 -24.15 8.29
C GLU A 359 25.50 -22.66 8.02
N ILE A 360 25.68 -21.86 9.08
CA ILE A 360 25.71 -20.40 8.99
C ILE A 360 27.10 -19.92 9.40
N ARG A 361 27.73 -19.15 8.55
CA ARG A 361 29.02 -18.53 8.78
C ARG A 361 28.86 -17.03 8.89
N ASN A 362 29.23 -16.49 10.02
CA ASN A 362 29.27 -15.06 10.26
C ASN A 362 30.68 -14.51 10.05
N SER A 363 30.75 -13.24 9.65
CA SER A 363 32.04 -12.54 9.57
C SER A 363 32.69 -12.41 10.95
N ASP A 364 34.01 -12.27 10.98
CA ASP A 364 34.77 -11.96 12.19
C ASP A 364 35.24 -10.48 12.13
N PRO A 365 34.93 -9.68 13.18
CA PRO A 365 34.09 -9.93 14.34
C PRO A 365 32.61 -10.15 13.94
N LEU A 366 31.80 -10.72 14.85
CA LEU A 366 30.37 -10.98 14.61
C LEU A 366 29.63 -9.71 14.16
N PRO A 367 28.73 -9.81 13.17
CA PRO A 367 27.95 -8.66 12.72
C PRO A 367 26.95 -8.24 13.80
N ARG A 368 26.80 -6.94 14.01
CA ARG A 368 25.78 -6.40 14.88
C ARG A 368 24.44 -6.39 14.15
N VAL A 369 23.52 -7.25 14.60
CA VAL A 369 22.17 -7.36 14.04
C VAL A 369 21.22 -6.52 14.89
N VAL A 370 20.43 -5.66 14.26
CA VAL A 370 19.35 -4.89 14.89
C VAL A 370 18.04 -5.30 14.23
N ILE A 371 17.05 -5.66 15.05
CA ILE A 371 15.77 -6.20 14.59
C ILE A 371 14.66 -5.22 14.93
N PHE A 372 13.94 -4.78 13.90
CA PHE A 372 12.64 -4.15 14.04
C PHE A 372 11.57 -5.22 13.85
N SER A 373 10.97 -5.67 14.94
CA SER A 373 9.94 -6.72 14.90
C SER A 373 8.54 -6.13 14.96
N GLN A 374 7.58 -6.86 14.43
CA GLN A 374 6.15 -6.55 14.53
C GLN A 374 5.67 -6.51 16.00
N HIS A 375 6.29 -7.34 16.87
CA HIS A 375 6.10 -7.29 18.32
C HIS A 375 7.01 -6.19 18.89
N ARG A 376 6.49 -4.97 18.89
CA ARG A 376 7.17 -3.77 19.37
C ARG A 376 7.43 -3.91 20.87
N GLU A 377 8.62 -3.48 21.32
CA GLU A 377 8.89 -3.37 22.77
C GLU A 377 7.77 -2.58 23.43
N ASP A 378 7.11 -3.17 24.42
CA ASP A 378 6.06 -2.50 25.16
C ASP A 378 6.69 -1.41 26.03
N PHE A 379 6.50 -0.15 25.64
CA PHE A 379 6.75 0.95 26.55
C PHE A 379 5.72 0.89 27.67
N ALA A 380 6.14 1.21 28.89
CA ALA A 380 5.16 1.41 29.95
C ALA A 380 4.16 2.50 29.47
N PRO A 381 2.84 2.27 29.56
CA PRO A 381 1.84 3.17 29.00
C PRO A 381 1.96 4.64 29.41
N THR A 382 2.55 4.88 30.59
CA THR A 382 2.76 6.20 31.18
C THR A 382 4.09 6.87 30.81
N THR A 383 4.98 6.17 30.06
CA THR A 383 6.28 6.72 29.68
C THR A 383 6.11 7.97 28.80
N PRO A 384 6.72 9.12 29.14
CA PRO A 384 6.70 10.29 28.29
C PRO A 384 7.42 10.02 26.95
N LEU A 385 6.92 10.59 25.84
CA LEU A 385 7.53 10.43 24.52
C LEU A 385 9.02 10.79 24.50
N GLY A 386 9.42 11.88 25.19
CA GLY A 386 10.83 12.29 25.28
C GLY A 386 11.71 11.22 25.91
N GLU A 387 11.23 10.55 26.95
CA GLU A 387 11.92 9.43 27.62
C GLU A 387 11.90 8.15 26.75
N ALA A 388 10.81 7.90 26.04
CA ALA A 388 10.74 6.79 25.08
C ALA A 388 11.76 6.95 23.95
N LEU A 389 12.01 8.17 23.47
CA LEU A 389 13.02 8.48 22.46
C LEU A 389 14.46 8.47 23.02
N CYS A 390 14.65 8.89 24.26
CA CYS A 390 15.96 8.96 24.92
C CYS A 390 15.85 8.65 26.42
N PRO A 391 15.99 7.37 26.83
CA PRO A 391 15.73 6.94 28.20
C PRO A 391 16.72 7.47 29.24
N ILE A 392 17.95 7.83 28.85
CA ILE A 392 19.06 8.09 29.79
C ILE A 392 19.31 9.59 29.98
N SER A 393 19.00 10.42 28.99
CA SER A 393 19.33 11.85 29.03
C SER A 393 18.39 12.68 28.15
N ASP A 394 18.60 14.01 28.12
CA ASP A 394 17.92 14.92 27.17
C ASP A 394 18.64 15.01 25.81
N ARG A 395 19.71 14.23 25.60
CA ARG A 395 20.55 14.24 24.40
C ARG A 395 20.74 12.85 23.85
N VAL A 396 20.55 12.71 22.55
CA VAL A 396 20.83 11.51 21.79
C VAL A 396 22.18 11.66 21.09
N GLU A 397 22.96 10.60 21.05
CA GLU A 397 24.15 10.51 20.21
C GLU A 397 23.78 9.84 18.89
N PHE A 398 23.93 10.58 17.82
CA PHE A 398 23.66 10.10 16.47
C PHE A 398 24.86 10.38 15.55
N ARG A 399 25.50 9.33 15.05
CA ARG A 399 26.72 9.43 14.21
C ARG A 399 27.82 10.31 14.83
N GLY A 400 28.08 10.09 16.11
CA GLY A 400 29.11 10.85 16.84
C GLY A 400 28.76 12.31 17.13
N ARG A 401 27.52 12.75 16.86
CA ARG A 401 27.03 14.10 17.18
C ARG A 401 25.97 14.01 18.26
N LEU A 402 26.18 14.79 19.31
CA LEU A 402 25.19 14.97 20.35
C LEU A 402 24.13 16.01 19.90
N MET A 403 22.86 15.62 19.95
CA MET A 403 21.74 16.53 19.69
C MET A 403 20.68 16.42 20.78
N HIS A 404 19.93 17.48 21.01
CA HIS A 404 18.85 17.50 21.98
C HIS A 404 17.68 16.63 21.50
N VAL A 405 16.99 15.94 22.43
CA VAL A 405 15.86 15.05 22.13
C VAL A 405 14.74 15.75 21.34
N THR A 406 14.50 17.05 21.58
CA THR A 406 13.56 17.87 20.80
C THR A 406 13.93 17.92 19.32
N SER A 407 15.23 18.13 19.01
CA SER A 407 15.70 18.15 17.62
C SER A 407 15.63 16.77 16.97
N TRP A 408 15.82 15.71 17.77
CA TRP A 408 15.63 14.34 17.33
C TRP A 408 14.17 14.05 17.03
N ALA A 409 13.25 14.37 17.95
CA ALA A 409 11.81 14.18 17.80
C ALA A 409 11.23 14.88 16.55
N ARG A 410 11.67 16.11 16.28
CA ARG A 410 11.25 16.87 15.09
C ARG A 410 11.62 16.17 13.77
N ARG A 411 12.71 15.39 13.71
CA ARG A 411 13.06 14.58 12.52
C ARG A 411 12.01 13.53 12.21
N PHE A 412 11.34 13.02 13.24
CA PHE A 412 10.25 12.04 13.13
C PHE A 412 8.87 12.68 13.20
N MET A 413 8.79 13.98 12.84
CA MET A 413 7.53 14.72 12.74
C MET A 413 6.77 14.84 14.07
N PHE A 414 7.46 14.74 15.22
CA PHE A 414 6.87 15.06 16.52
C PHE A 414 7.01 16.53 16.85
N ARG A 415 5.97 17.08 17.49
CA ARG A 415 5.97 18.45 17.99
C ARG A 415 6.56 18.50 19.39
N ASP A 416 7.07 19.65 19.77
CA ASP A 416 7.71 19.86 21.08
C ASP A 416 6.74 19.61 22.24
N ASP A 417 5.46 19.96 22.07
CA ASP A 417 4.39 19.76 23.06
C ASP A 417 4.03 18.29 23.26
N GLN A 418 4.35 17.41 22.32
CA GLN A 418 4.13 15.97 22.44
C GLN A 418 5.17 15.26 23.31
N LEU A 419 6.36 15.85 23.52
CA LEU A 419 7.44 15.19 24.27
C LEU A 419 7.07 14.84 25.72
N THR A 420 6.15 15.57 26.32
CA THR A 420 5.66 15.33 27.68
C THR A 420 4.44 14.41 27.74
N GLN A 421 3.87 14.06 26.57
CA GLN A 421 2.70 13.19 26.52
C GLN A 421 3.08 11.72 26.74
N PRO A 422 2.24 10.93 27.40
CA PRO A 422 2.49 9.50 27.58
C PRO A 422 2.37 8.76 26.26
N VAL A 423 3.18 7.73 26.07
CA VAL A 423 3.20 6.89 24.86
C VAL A 423 1.83 6.27 24.57
N SER A 424 1.03 5.99 25.62
CA SER A 424 -0.34 5.48 25.47
C SER A 424 -1.30 6.43 24.75
N SER A 425 -0.97 7.70 24.64
CA SER A 425 -1.80 8.69 23.90
C SER A 425 -1.44 8.79 22.43
N LEU A 426 -0.39 8.10 22.00
CA LEU A 426 0.08 8.10 20.61
C LEU A 426 -0.76 7.14 19.75
N SER A 427 -0.98 7.52 18.49
CA SER A 427 -1.53 6.61 17.47
C SER A 427 -0.52 5.50 17.14
N GLY A 428 -1.00 4.38 16.54
CA GLY A 428 -0.14 3.28 16.12
C GLY A 428 1.01 3.74 15.21
N GLY A 429 0.74 4.64 14.27
CA GLY A 429 1.78 5.21 13.40
C GLY A 429 2.77 6.13 14.12
N GLU A 430 2.32 6.91 15.12
CA GLU A 430 3.24 7.70 15.96
C GLU A 430 4.13 6.78 16.79
N LEU A 431 3.57 5.71 17.34
CA LEU A 431 4.34 4.70 18.08
C LEU A 431 5.37 4.02 17.18
N ALA A 432 5.01 3.67 15.95
CA ALA A 432 5.95 3.12 14.98
C ALA A 432 7.11 4.07 14.69
N ARG A 433 6.86 5.39 14.55
CA ARG A 433 7.92 6.38 14.40
C ARG A 433 8.85 6.47 15.62
N VAL A 434 8.33 6.27 16.83
CA VAL A 434 9.18 6.18 18.05
C VAL A 434 10.12 4.99 17.96
N HIS A 435 9.62 3.83 17.56
CA HIS A 435 10.46 2.61 17.41
C HIS A 435 11.53 2.81 16.32
N ILE A 436 11.16 3.36 15.16
CA ILE A 436 12.13 3.68 14.09
C ILE A 436 13.19 4.65 14.61
N ALA A 437 12.78 5.70 15.31
CA ALA A 437 13.69 6.68 15.88
C ALA A 437 14.69 6.08 16.88
N ARG A 438 14.28 5.08 17.65
CA ARG A 438 15.18 4.35 18.58
C ARG A 438 16.18 3.46 17.85
N ILE A 439 15.68 2.66 16.92
CA ILE A 439 16.55 1.73 16.16
C ILE A 439 17.61 2.49 15.39
N MET A 440 17.32 3.67 14.90
CA MET A 440 18.29 4.50 14.18
C MET A 440 19.44 5.02 15.06
N LEU A 441 19.26 5.05 16.38
CA LEU A 441 20.34 5.38 17.31
C LEU A 441 21.31 4.20 17.50
N GLU A 442 20.92 3.01 17.07
CA GLU A 442 21.76 1.83 17.17
C GLU A 442 22.59 1.67 15.88
N ALA A 443 23.91 1.54 16.04
CA ALA A 443 24.76 1.19 14.91
C ALA A 443 24.56 -0.29 14.56
N ALA A 444 24.21 -0.58 13.31
CA ALA A 444 23.95 -1.93 12.82
C ALA A 444 24.83 -2.28 11.61
N ASP A 445 25.23 -3.54 11.51
CA ASP A 445 25.81 -4.13 10.29
C ASP A 445 24.73 -4.80 9.45
N VAL A 446 23.73 -5.40 10.12
CA VAL A 446 22.57 -6.02 9.51
C VAL A 446 21.31 -5.46 10.18
N LEU A 447 20.41 -4.90 9.37
CA LEU A 447 19.12 -4.40 9.80
C LEU A 447 18.04 -5.38 9.35
N VAL A 448 17.25 -5.87 10.28
CA VAL A 448 16.11 -6.75 10.01
C VAL A 448 14.83 -5.96 10.25
N LEU A 449 13.98 -5.87 9.23
CA LEU A 449 12.71 -5.17 9.29
C LEU A 449 11.59 -6.18 9.01
N ASP A 450 10.82 -6.52 10.06
CA ASP A 450 9.69 -7.45 9.97
C ASP A 450 8.38 -6.65 10.01
N GLU A 451 7.71 -6.54 8.83
CA GLU A 451 6.50 -5.76 8.58
C GLU A 451 6.59 -4.31 9.06
N PRO A 452 7.62 -3.54 8.66
CA PRO A 452 7.80 -2.17 9.13
C PRO A 452 6.74 -1.20 8.60
N THR A 453 6.02 -1.60 7.54
CA THR A 453 5.05 -0.77 6.82
C THR A 453 3.69 -0.70 7.51
N ASN A 454 3.39 -1.65 8.40
CA ASN A 454 2.13 -1.67 9.12
C ASN A 454 1.95 -0.41 9.99
N ASP A 455 0.78 0.22 9.90
CA ASP A 455 0.40 1.45 10.61
C ASP A 455 1.20 2.71 10.24
N LEU A 456 2.10 2.67 9.25
CA LEU A 456 2.83 3.86 8.78
C LEU A 456 2.04 4.61 7.71
N ASP A 457 2.01 5.94 7.80
CA ASP A 457 1.47 6.77 6.73
C ASP A 457 2.48 6.92 5.58
N ILE A 458 1.99 7.29 4.40
CA ILE A 458 2.81 7.39 3.19
C ILE A 458 4.05 8.27 3.39
N PRO A 459 3.98 9.47 4.02
CA PRO A 459 5.17 10.27 4.27
C PRO A 459 6.23 9.57 5.14
N THR A 460 5.80 8.80 6.14
CA THR A 460 6.72 8.02 6.99
C THR A 460 7.32 6.84 6.23
N LEU A 461 6.54 6.20 5.35
CA LEU A 461 7.04 5.14 4.47
C LEU A 461 8.11 5.64 3.51
N GLU A 462 7.87 6.77 2.84
CA GLU A 462 8.84 7.43 1.95
C GLU A 462 10.14 7.77 2.70
N LEU A 463 10.00 8.31 3.90
CA LEU A 463 11.14 8.63 4.75
C LEU A 463 11.95 7.38 5.17
N LEU A 464 11.28 6.28 5.47
CA LEU A 464 11.92 5.00 5.79
C LEU A 464 12.64 4.43 4.56
N GLU A 465 12.03 4.46 3.38
CA GLU A 465 12.64 4.01 2.12
C GLU A 465 13.91 4.80 1.78
N ASP A 466 13.85 6.13 1.83
CA ASP A 466 15.02 6.99 1.60
C ASP A 466 16.15 6.65 2.56
N SER A 467 15.80 6.38 3.83
CA SER A 467 16.76 6.04 4.87
C SER A 467 17.43 4.68 4.65
N LEU A 468 16.66 3.70 4.19
CA LEU A 468 17.15 2.36 3.89
C LEU A 468 18.01 2.34 2.62
N THR A 469 17.68 3.17 1.63
CA THR A 469 18.49 3.31 0.40
C THR A 469 19.90 3.80 0.71
N ASP A 470 20.04 4.70 1.70
CA ASP A 470 21.33 5.24 2.13
C ASP A 470 22.02 4.40 3.22
N PHE A 471 21.42 3.29 3.67
CA PHE A 471 21.99 2.44 4.72
C PHE A 471 23.19 1.65 4.19
N PRO A 472 24.40 1.82 4.75
CA PRO A 472 25.59 1.18 4.24
C PRO A 472 25.77 -0.28 4.69
N GLY A 473 24.90 -0.82 5.55
CA GLY A 473 24.90 -2.23 5.99
C GLY A 473 24.12 -3.15 5.06
N ALA A 474 23.75 -4.33 5.55
CA ALA A 474 22.81 -5.23 4.87
C ALA A 474 21.40 -5.11 5.47
N THR A 475 20.38 -5.27 4.66
CA THR A 475 18.98 -5.24 5.11
C THR A 475 18.29 -6.56 4.78
N ILE A 476 17.54 -7.11 5.74
CA ILE A 476 16.55 -8.15 5.53
C ILE A 476 15.17 -7.50 5.70
N LEU A 477 14.37 -7.51 4.65
CA LEU A 477 13.08 -6.83 4.60
C LEU A 477 11.95 -7.84 4.42
N VAL A 478 11.09 -7.98 5.43
CA VAL A 478 9.82 -8.69 5.31
C VAL A 478 8.73 -7.65 5.21
N THR A 479 8.04 -7.60 4.09
CA THR A 479 6.91 -6.70 3.90
C THR A 479 6.01 -7.16 2.76
N HIS A 480 4.76 -6.79 2.85
CA HIS A 480 3.78 -6.93 1.78
C HIS A 480 3.64 -5.66 0.92
N ASP A 481 4.35 -4.57 1.27
CA ASP A 481 4.42 -3.35 0.44
C ASP A 481 5.26 -3.61 -0.82
N ARG A 482 4.55 -3.78 -1.93
CA ARG A 482 5.14 -4.06 -3.24
C ARG A 482 6.05 -2.93 -3.72
N THR A 483 5.71 -1.68 -3.43
CA THR A 483 6.51 -0.51 -3.83
C THR A 483 7.83 -0.46 -3.07
N MET A 484 7.82 -0.71 -1.77
CA MET A 484 9.04 -0.76 -0.95
C MET A 484 9.97 -1.89 -1.42
N LEU A 485 9.44 -3.08 -1.75
CA LEU A 485 10.22 -4.18 -2.29
C LEU A 485 10.84 -3.84 -3.66
N GLU A 486 10.07 -3.23 -4.57
CA GLU A 486 10.56 -2.81 -5.89
C GLU A 486 11.69 -1.77 -5.78
N ASN A 487 11.57 -0.83 -4.83
CA ASN A 487 12.55 0.24 -4.67
C ASN A 487 13.84 -0.20 -3.97
N LEU A 488 13.77 -1.14 -3.01
CA LEU A 488 14.87 -1.46 -2.11
C LEU A 488 15.49 -2.83 -2.35
N ALA A 489 14.68 -3.86 -2.67
CA ALA A 489 15.18 -5.23 -2.69
C ALA A 489 16.13 -5.47 -3.86
N THR A 490 17.37 -5.87 -3.56
CA THR A 490 18.36 -6.31 -4.56
C THR A 490 18.06 -7.73 -5.05
N ARG A 491 17.37 -8.52 -4.24
CA ARG A 491 16.88 -9.88 -4.52
C ARG A 491 15.77 -10.24 -3.55
N ILE A 492 14.91 -11.15 -3.96
CA ILE A 492 13.74 -11.57 -3.20
C ILE A 492 13.79 -13.08 -2.99
N VAL A 493 13.65 -13.53 -1.76
CA VAL A 493 13.50 -14.94 -1.38
C VAL A 493 12.02 -15.21 -1.20
N VAL A 494 11.46 -16.08 -2.03
CA VAL A 494 10.07 -16.54 -1.96
C VAL A 494 10.03 -17.84 -1.16
N LEU A 495 9.18 -17.89 -0.13
CA LEU A 495 8.88 -19.08 0.66
C LEU A 495 7.45 -19.53 0.37
N ASP A 496 7.27 -20.71 -0.20
CA ASP A 496 5.96 -21.23 -0.60
C ASP A 496 5.15 -21.89 0.53
N GLY A 497 5.78 -22.07 1.71
CA GLY A 497 5.14 -22.74 2.85
C GLY A 497 5.11 -24.26 2.76
N THR A 498 5.59 -24.88 1.66
CA THR A 498 5.68 -26.34 1.45
C THR A 498 7.09 -26.88 1.63
N GLY A 499 8.05 -26.03 1.96
CA GLY A 499 9.47 -26.34 2.13
C GLY A 499 10.31 -26.08 0.90
N SER A 500 9.74 -25.53 -0.16
CA SER A 500 10.45 -25.03 -1.32
C SER A 500 10.69 -23.53 -1.19
N GLN A 501 11.80 -23.05 -1.74
CA GLN A 501 12.12 -21.64 -1.81
C GLN A 501 12.81 -21.29 -3.12
N GLN A 502 12.61 -20.06 -3.58
CA GLN A 502 13.24 -19.56 -4.79
C GLN A 502 13.80 -18.15 -4.55
N ILE A 503 14.96 -17.87 -5.17
CA ILE A 503 15.58 -16.54 -5.11
C ILE A 503 15.34 -15.86 -6.45
N CYS A 504 14.68 -14.73 -6.43
CA CYS A 504 14.28 -13.96 -7.61
C CYS A 504 14.97 -12.61 -7.65
N PRO A 505 15.35 -12.11 -8.82
CA PRO A 505 15.94 -10.78 -8.98
C PRO A 505 14.88 -9.66 -9.01
N SER A 506 13.60 -9.98 -9.19
CA SER A 506 12.53 -8.97 -9.29
C SER A 506 11.24 -9.42 -8.60
N LEU A 507 10.43 -8.43 -8.20
CA LEU A 507 9.14 -8.66 -7.57
C LEU A 507 8.14 -9.35 -8.51
N ASP A 508 8.10 -8.97 -9.79
CA ASP A 508 7.18 -9.58 -10.76
C ASP A 508 7.43 -11.08 -10.93
N GLN A 509 8.70 -11.51 -10.93
CA GLN A 509 9.03 -12.93 -10.95
C GLN A 509 8.60 -13.64 -9.66
N ALA A 510 8.82 -13.01 -8.52
CA ALA A 510 8.41 -13.56 -7.23
C ALA A 510 6.89 -13.75 -7.13
N ILE A 511 6.11 -12.78 -7.61
CA ILE A 511 4.64 -12.86 -7.66
C ILE A 511 4.17 -13.99 -8.59
N ARG A 512 4.79 -14.14 -9.78
CA ARG A 512 4.44 -15.25 -10.71
C ARG A 512 4.66 -16.62 -10.06
N ILE A 513 5.73 -16.79 -9.30
CA ILE A 513 6.02 -18.05 -8.59
C ILE A 513 4.97 -18.33 -7.51
N LEU A 514 4.58 -17.33 -6.72
CA LEU A 514 3.52 -17.48 -5.73
C LEU A 514 2.21 -17.91 -6.39
N ASN A 515 1.80 -17.25 -7.46
CA ASN A 515 0.55 -17.54 -8.16
C ASN A 515 0.57 -18.91 -8.87
N SER A 516 1.73 -19.40 -9.35
CA SER A 516 1.82 -20.73 -9.99
C SER A 516 1.69 -21.88 -8.99
N ASN A 517 2.18 -21.71 -7.77
CA ASN A 517 2.08 -22.72 -6.73
C ASN A 517 0.64 -22.86 -6.19
N ASP A 518 -0.15 -21.78 -6.20
CA ASP A 518 -1.56 -21.82 -5.81
C ASP A 518 -2.42 -22.62 -6.82
N SER A 519 -2.07 -22.60 -8.10
CA SER A 519 -2.79 -23.35 -9.16
C SER A 519 -2.60 -24.87 -9.04
N GLU A 520 -1.46 -25.34 -8.53
CA GLU A 520 -1.18 -26.77 -8.33
C GLU A 520 -1.84 -27.33 -7.07
N GLN A 521 -2.14 -26.51 -6.07
CA GLN A 521 -2.81 -26.96 -4.83
C GLN A 521 -4.32 -27.15 -4.98
N VAL A 522 -4.96 -26.49 -5.94
CA VAL A 522 -6.40 -26.61 -6.20
C VAL A 522 -6.75 -27.90 -6.97
N GLU A 523 -5.79 -28.48 -7.71
CA GLU A 523 -6.02 -29.75 -8.46
C GLU A 523 -5.83 -31.04 -7.63
N SER A 524 -5.39 -30.97 -6.37
CA SER A 524 -5.04 -32.16 -5.57
C SER A 524 -6.15 -32.69 -4.63
N THR A 525 -7.39 -32.20 -4.73
CA THR A 525 -8.52 -32.75 -3.97
C THR A 525 -9.61 -33.28 -4.91
N ASP A 526 -9.35 -34.41 -5.61
CA ASP A 526 -10.41 -35.21 -6.17
C ASP A 526 -10.12 -36.73 -6.05
N VAL A 527 -10.98 -37.35 -5.27
CA VAL A 527 -11.55 -38.70 -5.24
C VAL A 527 -10.82 -39.87 -5.97
N PRO A 528 -10.64 -41.01 -5.31
CA PRO A 528 -9.99 -42.18 -5.93
C PRO A 528 -10.91 -42.88 -6.91
N VAL A 529 -10.58 -42.88 -8.18
CA VAL A 529 -11.14 -43.78 -9.20
C VAL A 529 -10.13 -44.87 -9.54
N GLU A 530 -10.69 -46.10 -9.59
CA GLU A 530 -10.07 -47.39 -9.77
C GLU A 530 -9.03 -47.50 -10.91
N LYS A 531 -8.04 -48.32 -10.62
CA LYS A 531 -6.98 -48.76 -11.53
C LYS A 531 -7.52 -49.51 -12.72
N THR A 532 -7.25 -49.05 -13.94
CA THR A 532 -7.14 -49.93 -15.12
C THR A 532 -5.84 -49.64 -15.88
N ALA A 533 -5.10 -50.73 -15.97
CA ALA A 533 -4.06 -51.15 -16.93
C ALA A 533 -3.18 -50.13 -17.67
N LYS A 534 -1.88 -50.35 -17.45
CA LYS A 534 -0.68 -49.83 -18.13
C LYS A 534 -0.80 -49.88 -19.66
N VAL A 535 -0.54 -48.72 -20.28
CA VAL A 535 0.14 -48.68 -21.59
C VAL A 535 1.39 -47.84 -21.41
N ARG A 536 2.54 -48.44 -21.68
CA ARG A 536 3.85 -47.77 -21.73
C ARG A 536 3.90 -46.89 -23.00
N SER A 537 4.05 -45.59 -22.86
CA SER A 537 4.57 -44.75 -23.92
C SER A 537 5.82 -44.04 -23.42
N ASN A 538 6.89 -44.34 -24.13
CA ASN A 538 8.22 -43.79 -24.03
C ASN A 538 8.18 -42.44 -24.76
N ASP A 539 8.31 -41.30 -24.06
CA ASP A 539 8.58 -40.00 -24.69
C ASP A 539 9.55 -39.23 -23.79
N GLY A 540 10.81 -39.19 -24.24
CA GLY A 540 11.81 -38.26 -23.80
C GLY A 540 11.57 -36.90 -24.47
N PRO A 541 12.24 -35.80 -24.05
CA PRO A 541 11.99 -34.46 -24.56
C PRO A 541 12.12 -34.40 -26.07
N LYS A 542 11.03 -34.03 -26.75
CA LYS A 542 11.01 -33.84 -28.20
C LYS A 542 11.83 -32.62 -28.54
N LYS A 543 12.98 -32.81 -29.21
CA LYS A 543 13.69 -31.71 -29.88
C LYS A 543 12.77 -31.10 -30.92
N LEU A 544 12.63 -29.76 -30.92
CA LEU A 544 11.93 -28.99 -31.95
C LEU A 544 12.27 -29.53 -33.35
N SER A 545 11.27 -29.64 -34.22
CA SER A 545 11.49 -29.93 -35.62
C SER A 545 12.35 -28.84 -36.26
N TYR A 546 13.23 -29.20 -37.19
CA TYR A 546 14.05 -28.24 -37.95
C TYR A 546 13.20 -27.12 -38.60
N LYS A 547 11.94 -27.42 -38.92
CA LYS A 547 10.98 -26.48 -39.47
C LYS A 547 10.51 -25.47 -38.42
N ASP A 548 10.23 -25.94 -37.22
CA ASP A 548 9.76 -25.09 -36.09
C ASP A 548 10.88 -24.22 -35.55
N GLN A 549 12.14 -24.74 -35.55
CA GLN A 549 13.31 -23.95 -35.18
C GLN A 549 13.55 -22.79 -36.17
N ARG A 550 13.42 -23.03 -37.48
CA ARG A 550 13.56 -22.00 -38.50
C ARG A 550 12.40 -21.00 -38.49
N GLU A 551 11.21 -21.42 -38.07
CA GLU A 551 10.07 -20.55 -37.89
C GLU A 551 10.28 -19.65 -36.66
N LEU A 552 10.82 -20.20 -35.55
CA LEU A 552 11.16 -19.45 -34.35
C LEU A 552 12.26 -18.40 -34.62
N ASP A 553 13.29 -18.74 -35.40
CA ASP A 553 14.37 -17.81 -35.73
C ASP A 553 13.96 -16.65 -36.64
N GLY A 554 12.77 -16.72 -37.28
CA GLY A 554 12.26 -15.65 -38.16
C GLY A 554 10.93 -15.03 -37.71
N ILE A 555 10.35 -15.46 -36.60
CA ILE A 555 9.05 -14.97 -36.14
C ILE A 555 9.17 -13.60 -35.47
N GLU A 556 10.28 -13.31 -34.81
CA GLU A 556 10.57 -12.01 -34.17
C GLU A 556 10.59 -10.87 -35.18
N ASP A 557 11.23 -11.09 -36.35
CA ASP A 557 11.24 -10.11 -37.44
C ASP A 557 9.83 -9.85 -38.00
N LYS A 558 8.98 -10.90 -38.03
CA LYS A 558 7.60 -10.78 -38.49
C LYS A 558 6.72 -10.05 -37.47
N ILE A 559 6.93 -10.28 -36.19
CA ILE A 559 6.26 -9.56 -35.10
C ILE A 559 6.62 -8.08 -35.18
N MET A 560 7.91 -7.74 -35.30
CA MET A 560 8.32 -6.34 -35.44
C MET A 560 7.69 -5.66 -36.66
N ALA A 561 7.62 -6.34 -37.81
CA ALA A 561 6.98 -5.81 -38.99
C ALA A 561 5.45 -5.64 -38.84
N ALA A 562 4.79 -6.53 -38.11
CA ALA A 562 3.35 -6.43 -37.82
C ALA A 562 3.06 -5.29 -36.84
N ASP A 563 3.88 -5.11 -35.82
CA ASP A 563 3.74 -4.00 -34.86
C ASP A 563 3.98 -2.64 -35.52
N GLU A 564 4.95 -2.52 -36.46
CA GLU A 564 5.15 -1.32 -37.26
C GLU A 564 3.93 -1.01 -38.16
N GLN A 565 3.23 -2.04 -38.67
CA GLN A 565 1.99 -1.86 -39.41
C GLN A 565 0.85 -1.38 -38.51
N VAL A 566 0.75 -1.87 -37.28
CA VAL A 566 -0.24 -1.40 -36.27
C VAL A 566 0.02 0.07 -35.96
N GLU A 567 1.27 0.48 -35.73
CA GLU A 567 1.64 1.86 -35.43
C GLU A 567 1.35 2.79 -36.61
N THR A 568 1.63 2.34 -37.84
CA THR A 568 1.34 3.08 -39.07
C THR A 568 -0.19 3.26 -39.26
N ALA A 569 -0.96 2.21 -39.03
CA ALA A 569 -2.43 2.26 -39.14
C ALA A 569 -3.03 3.17 -38.05
N HIS A 570 -2.45 3.13 -36.83
CA HIS A 570 -2.87 4.01 -35.73
C HIS A 570 -2.53 5.49 -36.03
N SER A 571 -1.38 5.75 -36.61
CA SER A 571 -1.00 7.11 -37.07
C SER A 571 -1.91 7.63 -38.16
N ALA A 572 -2.33 6.78 -39.10
CA ALA A 572 -3.27 7.16 -40.17
C ALA A 572 -4.66 7.56 -39.64
N LEU A 573 -5.11 6.98 -38.50
CA LEU A 573 -6.35 7.39 -37.83
C LEU A 573 -6.27 8.79 -37.21
N SER A 574 -5.07 9.27 -36.91
CA SER A 574 -4.85 10.60 -36.35
C SER A 574 -4.76 11.71 -37.41
N ASP A 575 -4.80 11.37 -38.69
CA ASP A 575 -4.78 12.38 -39.80
C ASP A 575 -6.11 13.16 -39.83
N PRO A 576 -6.07 14.51 -39.75
CA PRO A 576 -7.27 15.34 -39.81
C PRO A 576 -8.16 15.11 -41.06
N LYS A 577 -7.57 14.65 -42.18
CA LYS A 577 -8.30 14.33 -43.41
C LYS A 577 -9.11 13.03 -43.28
N VAL A 578 -8.61 12.08 -42.51
CA VAL A 578 -9.29 10.81 -42.24
C VAL A 578 -10.41 11.03 -41.22
N LEU A 579 -10.15 11.82 -40.18
CA LEU A 579 -11.13 12.21 -39.17
C LEU A 579 -12.33 12.98 -39.73
N ALA A 580 -12.13 13.74 -40.82
CA ALA A 580 -13.18 14.54 -41.48
C ALA A 580 -14.06 13.74 -42.47
N ASN A 581 -13.73 12.47 -42.77
CA ASN A 581 -14.45 11.67 -43.78
C ASN A 581 -14.79 10.27 -43.24
N HIS A 582 -16.09 10.02 -43.08
CA HIS A 582 -16.60 8.77 -42.50
C HIS A 582 -16.19 7.51 -43.29
N GLU A 583 -16.11 7.57 -44.63
CA GLU A 583 -15.68 6.41 -45.42
C GLU A 583 -14.19 6.11 -45.26
N LEU A 584 -13.35 7.14 -45.16
CA LEU A 584 -11.92 6.99 -44.94
C LEU A 584 -11.64 6.47 -43.51
N MET A 585 -12.40 6.96 -42.55
CA MET A 585 -12.30 6.50 -41.15
C MET A 585 -12.69 5.03 -41.01
N THR A 586 -13.79 4.59 -41.65
CA THR A 586 -14.21 3.18 -41.61
C THR A 586 -13.17 2.27 -42.27
N LYS A 587 -12.52 2.71 -43.36
CA LYS A 587 -11.43 1.96 -44.00
C LYS A 587 -10.19 1.91 -43.13
N ALA A 588 -9.81 2.99 -42.47
CA ALA A 588 -8.64 3.05 -41.60
C ALA A 588 -8.83 2.19 -40.34
N CYS A 589 -10.03 2.18 -39.73
CA CYS A 589 -10.37 1.27 -38.64
C CYS A 589 -10.24 -0.20 -39.06
N LYS A 590 -10.71 -0.55 -40.26
CA LYS A 590 -10.63 -1.91 -40.76
C LYS A 590 -9.18 -2.39 -40.97
N VAL A 591 -8.32 -1.48 -41.47
CA VAL A 591 -6.88 -1.76 -41.62
C VAL A 591 -6.19 -1.93 -40.25
N LEU A 592 -6.59 -1.15 -39.24
CA LEU A 592 -6.08 -1.28 -37.88
C LEU A 592 -6.51 -2.61 -37.27
N ASP A 593 -7.80 -3.00 -37.37
CA ASP A 593 -8.31 -4.26 -36.87
C ASP A 593 -7.59 -5.46 -37.51
N GLU A 594 -7.34 -5.41 -38.84
CA GLU A 594 -6.62 -6.46 -39.56
C GLU A 594 -5.13 -6.56 -39.11
N ALA A 595 -4.47 -5.42 -38.91
CA ALA A 595 -3.09 -5.37 -38.44
C ALA A 595 -2.95 -5.89 -37.00
N GLN A 596 -3.88 -5.52 -36.12
CA GLN A 596 -3.92 -6.00 -34.72
C GLN A 596 -4.20 -7.51 -34.66
N ALA A 597 -5.09 -8.03 -35.49
CA ALA A 597 -5.38 -9.45 -35.54
C ALA A 597 -4.16 -10.29 -36.01
N GLU A 598 -3.38 -9.78 -36.98
CA GLU A 598 -2.17 -10.45 -37.46
C GLU A 598 -1.04 -10.38 -36.44
N SER A 599 -0.84 -9.25 -35.76
CA SER A 599 0.13 -9.14 -34.64
C SER A 599 -0.22 -10.13 -33.53
N ALA A 600 -1.47 -10.16 -33.05
CA ALA A 600 -1.92 -11.09 -32.02
C ALA A 600 -1.75 -12.57 -32.43
N ARG A 601 -1.96 -12.91 -33.71
CA ARG A 601 -1.74 -14.27 -34.23
C ARG A 601 -0.25 -14.67 -34.22
N LEU A 602 0.63 -13.75 -34.54
CA LEU A 602 2.09 -13.98 -34.55
C LEU A 602 2.61 -14.16 -33.12
N TYR A 603 2.13 -13.36 -32.15
CA TYR A 603 2.47 -13.53 -30.74
C TYR A 603 2.00 -14.89 -30.21
N ALA A 604 0.74 -15.29 -30.48
CA ALA A 604 0.22 -16.58 -30.06
C ALA A 604 1.07 -17.75 -30.66
N ARG A 605 1.51 -17.61 -31.92
CA ARG A 605 2.35 -18.62 -32.55
C ARG A 605 3.77 -18.66 -31.98
N TRP A 606 4.31 -17.52 -31.63
CA TRP A 606 5.60 -17.41 -30.94
C TRP A 606 5.55 -18.12 -29.57
N ASP A 607 4.50 -17.87 -28.76
CA ASP A 607 4.28 -18.53 -27.48
C ASP A 607 4.17 -20.06 -27.62
N GLU A 608 3.47 -20.57 -28.66
CA GLU A 608 3.40 -22.00 -28.94
C GLU A 608 4.78 -22.61 -29.26
N LEU A 609 5.58 -21.93 -30.07
CA LEU A 609 6.92 -22.40 -30.45
C LEU A 609 7.88 -22.34 -29.27
N GLU A 610 7.77 -21.37 -28.40
CA GLU A 610 8.59 -21.23 -27.20
C GLU A 610 8.21 -22.29 -26.14
N ALA A 611 6.92 -22.58 -25.98
CA ALA A 611 6.41 -23.66 -25.13
C ALA A 611 6.86 -25.05 -25.61
N MET A 612 7.12 -25.23 -26.93
CA MET A 612 7.68 -26.48 -27.46
C MET A 612 9.20 -26.59 -27.27
N LYS A 613 9.88 -25.49 -26.93
CA LYS A 613 11.34 -25.44 -26.69
C LYS A 613 11.69 -25.71 -25.23
N SER A 614 10.78 -25.41 -24.30
CA SER A 614 10.88 -25.69 -22.86
C SER A 614 10.48 -27.14 -22.57
#